data_f2ed6db2ede341d4c9c55ebbbaf18915
#
_entry.id   f2ed6db2ede341d4c9c55ebbbaf18915
#
_cell.length_a   1.000
_cell.length_b   1.000
_cell.length_c   1.000
_cell.angle_alpha   90.00
_cell.angle_beta   90.00
_cell.angle_gamma   90.00
#
_symmetry.space_group_name_H-M   'P 1'
#
loop_
_entity.id
_entity.type
_entity.pdbx_description
1 polymer ?
#
loop_
_entity_poly.entity_id
_entity_poly.type
_entity_poly.pdbx_seq_one_letter_code
_entity_poly.pdbx_strand_id
1 'polypeptide(L)'
;MTVRYLFFGLCLLMSWFAMAQVDSLSTKFREDQFYLSFALQLQQEKIDGFKQNGFSNNFQVGFVRDIPINTHGTLAFGLGLGYEYNRLISNLSIETEGNNTFFTLRDNQKNVQTFSSLVFPLSFRFRSATPVRTDFWRVYGGLKYKLNFGAKFNPFYGSSFQNYYIRENNAAAFLSMGFNTWNIFLEYDLNPIYKPDTQLSSGNYPKLQSLKVGLIFYIL
;
A
#
# COMPACT_ATOMS: atom_id res chain seq x y z
N MET A 1 -27.45 14.25 16.00
CA MET A 1 -26.95 15.64 15.93
C MET A 1 -25.48 15.73 15.50
N THR A 2 -24.63 14.80 15.86
CA THR A 2 -23.15 14.77 15.60
C THR A 2 -22.73 14.64 14.14
N VAL A 3 -23.41 13.85 13.32
CA VAL A 3 -23.07 13.64 11.89
C VAL A 3 -23.20 14.91 11.05
N ARG A 4 -24.13 15.78 11.39
CA ARG A 4 -24.40 17.03 10.68
C ARG A 4 -23.28 18.06 10.86
N TYR A 5 -22.66 18.10 12.05
CA TYR A 5 -21.50 18.97 12.32
C TYR A 5 -20.21 18.43 11.70
N LEU A 6 -20.08 17.10 11.58
CA LEU A 6 -18.94 16.45 10.90
C LEU A 6 -18.95 16.77 9.41
N PHE A 7 -20.12 16.75 8.78
CA PHE A 7 -20.29 17.09 7.36
C PHE A 7 -20.02 18.59 7.11
N PHE A 8 -20.47 19.46 8.01
CA PHE A 8 -20.22 20.91 7.92
C PHE A 8 -18.73 21.25 8.12
N GLY A 9 -18.05 20.56 9.03
CA GLY A 9 -16.61 20.69 9.25
C GLY A 9 -15.79 20.20 8.03
N LEU A 10 -16.23 19.14 7.38
CA LEU A 10 -15.59 18.64 6.17
C LEU A 10 -15.76 19.59 4.97
N CYS A 11 -16.94 20.20 4.83
CA CYS A 11 -17.20 21.22 3.80
C CYS A 11 -16.39 22.50 4.02
N LEU A 12 -16.21 22.93 5.28
CA LEU A 12 -15.37 24.08 5.64
C LEU A 12 -13.88 23.81 5.37
N LEU A 13 -13.39 22.60 5.62
CA LEU A 13 -12.03 22.20 5.25
C LEU A 13 -11.84 22.17 3.73
N MET A 14 -12.82 21.73 2.96
CA MET A 14 -12.75 21.73 1.49
C MET A 14 -12.75 23.16 0.91
N SER A 15 -13.42 24.13 1.53
CA SER A 15 -13.41 25.53 1.08
C SER A 15 -12.06 26.22 1.27
N TRP A 16 -11.26 25.81 2.24
CA TRP A 16 -9.89 26.33 2.42
C TRP A 16 -8.93 25.85 1.31
N PHE A 17 -9.17 24.68 0.73
CA PHE A 17 -8.40 24.20 -0.42
C PHE A 17 -8.75 24.94 -1.72
N ALA A 18 -9.94 25.49 -1.85
CA ALA A 18 -10.36 26.21 -3.05
C ALA A 18 -9.70 27.61 -3.20
N MET A 19 -9.24 28.22 -2.11
CA MET A 19 -8.54 29.50 -2.15
C MET A 19 -7.07 29.42 -2.57
N ALA A 20 -6.51 28.21 -2.68
CA ALA A 20 -5.12 27.99 -3.10
C ALA A 20 -4.90 28.04 -4.63
N GLN A 21 -5.93 28.33 -5.42
CA GLN A 21 -5.86 28.30 -6.89
C GLN A 21 -5.54 29.67 -7.54
N VAL A 22 -5.31 30.73 -6.76
CA VAL A 22 -4.79 31.98 -7.31
C VAL A 22 -3.29 31.95 -7.15
N ASP A 23 -2.61 31.17 -7.96
CA ASP A 23 -1.16 31.29 -8.06
C ASP A 23 -0.75 31.74 -9.46
N SER A 24 -0.22 32.96 -9.46
CA SER A 24 0.56 33.55 -10.52
C SER A 24 1.46 32.51 -11.19
N LEU A 25 1.44 32.43 -12.51
CA LEU A 25 2.49 32.02 -13.45
C LEU A 25 3.72 31.35 -12.78
N SER A 26 3.52 30.25 -12.08
CA SER A 26 4.65 29.42 -11.71
C SER A 26 5.14 28.72 -12.97
N THR A 27 6.29 29.16 -13.47
CA THR A 27 7.00 28.61 -14.63
C THR A 27 7.43 27.13 -14.43
N LYS A 28 7.11 26.53 -13.31
CA LYS A 28 7.46 25.15 -12.98
C LYS A 28 6.31 24.20 -13.36
N PHE A 29 6.57 23.32 -14.30
CA PHE A 29 5.64 22.26 -14.67
C PHE A 29 5.43 21.28 -13.49
N ARG A 30 4.19 21.21 -13.01
CA ARG A 30 3.77 20.37 -11.88
C ARG A 30 2.69 19.39 -12.31
N GLU A 31 2.80 18.13 -11.90
CA GLU A 31 1.83 17.08 -12.16
C GLU A 31 1.31 16.48 -10.84
N ASP A 32 0.26 17.04 -10.28
CA ASP A 32 -0.47 16.41 -9.21
C ASP A 32 -1.25 15.22 -9.78
N GLN A 33 -1.16 14.04 -9.17
CA GLN A 33 -1.66 12.81 -9.78
C GLN A 33 -2.51 11.99 -8.82
N PHE A 34 -3.64 11.51 -9.30
CA PHE A 34 -4.29 10.35 -8.72
C PHE A 34 -3.61 9.08 -9.23
N TYR A 35 -3.51 8.08 -8.39
CA TYR A 35 -3.01 6.78 -8.80
C TYR A 35 -3.98 5.66 -8.42
N LEU A 36 -4.01 4.64 -9.25
CA LEU A 36 -4.70 3.39 -9.06
C LEU A 36 -3.74 2.26 -9.35
N SER A 37 -3.59 1.28 -8.46
CA SER A 37 -2.74 0.14 -8.73
C SER A 37 -3.40 -1.18 -8.37
N PHE A 38 -3.02 -2.20 -9.11
CA PHE A 38 -3.37 -3.58 -8.86
C PHE A 38 -2.10 -4.44 -8.98
N ALA A 39 -1.81 -5.24 -7.94
CA ALA A 39 -0.61 -6.05 -7.88
C ALA A 39 -0.89 -7.46 -7.36
N LEU A 40 -0.10 -8.40 -7.84
CA LEU A 40 0.10 -9.69 -7.21
C LEU A 40 0.95 -9.49 -5.96
N GLN A 41 0.59 -10.17 -4.88
CA GLN A 41 1.31 -10.09 -3.62
C GLN A 41 1.95 -11.44 -3.30
N LEU A 42 3.27 -11.47 -3.31
CA LEU A 42 4.10 -12.64 -3.04
C LEU A 42 4.72 -12.50 -1.66
N GLN A 43 4.67 -13.54 -0.85
CA GLN A 43 5.33 -13.54 0.45
C GLN A 43 6.76 -14.02 0.28
N GLN A 44 7.70 -13.19 0.71
CA GLN A 44 9.12 -13.50 0.73
C GLN A 44 9.47 -13.94 2.14
N GLU A 45 9.70 -15.17 2.34
CA GLU A 45 10.47 -15.82 3.37
C GLU A 45 10.34 -17.33 3.28
N LYS A 46 11.41 -17.98 3.68
CA LYS A 46 11.49 -19.44 3.66
C LYS A 46 11.13 -19.99 5.05
N ILE A 47 9.85 -20.04 5.37
CA ILE A 47 9.37 -20.86 6.48
C ILE A 47 9.13 -22.24 5.88
N ASP A 48 9.80 -23.27 6.39
CA ASP A 48 9.63 -24.64 5.91
C ASP A 48 8.16 -25.04 6.02
N GLY A 49 7.59 -25.50 4.88
CA GLY A 49 6.17 -25.85 4.79
C GLY A 49 5.21 -24.69 4.50
N PHE A 50 5.67 -23.43 4.46
CA PHE A 50 4.80 -22.31 4.06
C PHE A 50 4.47 -22.40 2.56
N LYS A 51 3.19 -22.32 2.24
CA LYS A 51 2.69 -22.34 0.87
C LYS A 51 1.69 -21.21 0.66
N GLN A 52 1.96 -20.42 -0.35
CA GLN A 52 1.03 -19.42 -0.86
C GLN A 52 0.21 -20.07 -2.00
N ASN A 53 -0.87 -20.75 -1.62
CA ASN A 53 -1.64 -21.67 -2.49
C ASN A 53 -2.89 -21.03 -3.08
N GLY A 54 -2.87 -19.69 -3.26
CA GLY A 54 -3.97 -18.93 -3.81
C GLY A 54 -3.54 -17.59 -4.40
N PHE A 55 -4.48 -16.93 -5.07
CA PHE A 55 -4.28 -15.63 -5.69
C PHE A 55 -4.32 -14.51 -4.63
N SER A 56 -3.16 -14.19 -4.10
CA SER A 56 -2.98 -13.05 -3.21
C SER A 56 -2.83 -11.77 -4.02
N ASN A 57 -3.58 -10.75 -3.67
CA ASN A 57 -3.62 -9.50 -4.42
C ASN A 57 -3.62 -8.27 -3.52
N ASN A 58 -3.26 -7.17 -4.14
CA ASN A 58 -3.19 -5.87 -3.52
C ASN A 58 -3.83 -4.84 -4.45
N PHE A 59 -4.61 -3.95 -3.89
CA PHE A 59 -5.22 -2.83 -4.58
C PHE A 59 -4.86 -1.54 -3.84
N GLN A 60 -4.46 -0.49 -4.57
CA GLN A 60 -4.16 0.81 -3.99
C GLN A 60 -4.81 1.92 -4.80
N VAL A 61 -5.26 2.95 -4.09
CA VAL A 61 -5.74 4.20 -4.67
C VAL A 61 -5.23 5.35 -3.83
N GLY A 62 -4.86 6.45 -4.47
CA GLY A 62 -4.41 7.61 -3.72
C GLY A 62 -4.10 8.80 -4.60
N PHE A 63 -3.59 9.83 -3.95
CA PHE A 63 -3.18 11.08 -4.54
C PHE A 63 -1.74 11.39 -4.16
N VAL A 64 -0.97 11.90 -5.11
CA VAL A 64 0.39 12.38 -4.88
C VAL A 64 0.54 13.79 -5.44
N ARG A 65 0.95 14.70 -4.58
CA ARG A 65 1.31 16.06 -4.95
C ARG A 65 2.76 16.12 -5.38
N ASP A 66 2.99 16.76 -6.51
CA ASP A 66 4.30 16.97 -7.10
C ASP A 66 4.94 18.26 -6.59
N ILE A 67 6.20 18.18 -6.19
CA ILE A 67 7.04 19.31 -5.80
C ILE A 67 8.23 19.34 -6.75
N PRO A 68 8.17 20.13 -7.86
CA PRO A 68 9.23 20.17 -8.86
C PRO A 68 10.54 20.70 -8.27
N ILE A 69 11.65 19.97 -8.52
CA ILE A 69 13.00 20.36 -8.09
C ILE A 69 13.64 21.30 -9.12
N ASN A 70 13.36 21.04 -10.41
CA ASN A 70 13.93 21.83 -11.50
C ASN A 70 12.85 22.62 -12.28
N THR A 71 13.25 23.63 -13.01
CA THR A 71 12.37 24.49 -13.80
C THR A 71 11.66 23.77 -14.94
N HIS A 72 12.32 22.76 -15.52
CA HIS A 72 11.75 21.95 -16.61
C HIS A 72 10.73 20.90 -16.10
N GLY A 73 10.63 20.66 -14.78
CA GLY A 73 9.73 19.69 -14.20
C GLY A 73 10.10 18.22 -14.49
N THR A 74 11.32 17.95 -14.94
CA THR A 74 11.80 16.58 -15.19
C THR A 74 12.12 15.82 -13.91
N LEU A 75 12.45 16.56 -12.84
CA LEU A 75 12.73 16.03 -11.51
C LEU A 75 11.78 16.65 -10.50
N ALA A 76 11.18 15.80 -9.66
CA ALA A 76 10.30 16.24 -8.60
C ALA A 76 10.37 15.32 -7.37
N PHE A 77 9.98 15.85 -6.23
CA PHE A 77 9.53 15.03 -5.09
C PHE A 77 8.01 14.87 -5.16
N GLY A 78 7.53 13.68 -4.81
CA GLY A 78 6.12 13.40 -4.65
C GLY A 78 5.80 13.06 -3.20
N LEU A 79 4.83 13.76 -2.63
CA LEU A 79 4.28 13.47 -1.30
C LEU A 79 2.79 13.17 -1.45
N GLY A 80 2.32 12.10 -0.83
CA GLY A 80 0.94 11.69 -1.05
C GLY A 80 0.23 11.05 0.12
N LEU A 81 -1.01 10.72 -0.15
CA LEU A 81 -1.90 9.99 0.73
C LEU A 81 -2.67 8.97 -0.11
N GLY A 82 -2.81 7.75 0.41
CA GLY A 82 -3.55 6.70 -0.27
C GLY A 82 -4.17 5.70 0.67
N TYR A 83 -4.98 4.86 0.09
CA TYR A 83 -5.59 3.70 0.71
C TYR A 83 -5.10 2.44 0.00
N GLU A 84 -4.82 1.40 0.77
CA GLU A 84 -4.38 0.10 0.30
C GLU A 84 -5.25 -0.99 0.90
N TYR A 85 -5.66 -1.95 0.08
CA TYR A 85 -6.34 -3.17 0.49
C TYR A 85 -5.47 -4.37 0.14
N ASN A 86 -5.23 -5.24 1.11
CA ASN A 86 -4.42 -6.44 0.99
C ASN A 86 -5.28 -7.68 1.21
N ARG A 87 -5.11 -8.67 0.34
CA ARG A 87 -5.71 -10.00 0.48
C ARG A 87 -4.64 -11.07 0.26
N LEU A 88 -4.35 -11.79 1.33
CA LEU A 88 -3.35 -12.86 1.36
C LEU A 88 -4.03 -14.21 1.48
N ILE A 89 -3.59 -15.17 0.69
CA ILE A 89 -4.05 -16.56 0.75
C ILE A 89 -2.86 -17.47 0.97
N SER A 90 -2.88 -18.24 2.06
CA SER A 90 -1.79 -19.16 2.39
C SER A 90 -2.30 -20.33 3.24
N ASN A 91 -1.41 -21.27 3.48
CA ASN A 91 -1.66 -22.40 4.39
C ASN A 91 -1.39 -22.06 5.87
N LEU A 92 -1.05 -20.79 6.20
CA LEU A 92 -0.86 -20.33 7.57
C LEU A 92 -2.21 -20.27 8.27
N SER A 93 -2.35 -20.98 9.39
CA SER A 93 -3.54 -21.02 10.25
C SER A 93 -3.25 -20.37 11.59
N ILE A 94 -4.26 -19.76 12.18
CA ILE A 94 -4.21 -19.21 13.55
C ILE A 94 -5.08 -20.11 14.40
N GLU A 95 -4.49 -20.77 15.38
CA GLU A 95 -5.15 -21.70 16.28
C GLU A 95 -5.00 -21.23 17.73
N THR A 96 -6.06 -21.35 18.50
CA THR A 96 -6.07 -21.01 19.93
C THR A 96 -6.29 -22.27 20.75
N GLU A 97 -5.36 -22.56 21.65
CA GLU A 97 -5.44 -23.67 22.59
C GLU A 97 -5.36 -23.12 24.02
N GLY A 98 -6.49 -23.16 24.72
CA GLY A 98 -6.63 -22.47 26.00
C GLY A 98 -6.47 -20.96 25.87
N ASN A 99 -5.50 -20.37 26.57
CA ASN A 99 -5.18 -18.94 26.52
C ASN A 99 -4.04 -18.61 25.53
N ASN A 100 -3.47 -19.61 24.87
CA ASN A 100 -2.35 -19.42 23.97
C ASN A 100 -2.82 -19.46 22.52
N THR A 101 -2.31 -18.55 21.71
CA THR A 101 -2.55 -18.51 20.25
C THR A 101 -1.26 -18.83 19.52
N PHE A 102 -1.34 -19.80 18.61
CA PHE A 102 -0.21 -20.26 17.80
C PHE A 102 -0.52 -20.09 16.33
N PHE A 103 0.53 -19.87 15.57
CA PHE A 103 0.49 -19.94 14.13
C PHE A 103 0.96 -21.33 13.70
N THR A 104 0.16 -22.02 12.92
CA THR A 104 0.45 -23.36 12.40
C THR A 104 0.39 -23.37 10.88
N LEU A 105 1.15 -24.27 10.26
CA LEU A 105 1.08 -24.51 8.81
C LEU A 105 0.23 -25.77 8.58
N ARG A 106 -0.88 -25.60 7.87
CA ARG A 106 -1.82 -26.68 7.56
C ARG A 106 -1.79 -26.97 6.06
N ASP A 107 -1.24 -28.13 5.70
CA ASP A 107 -1.30 -28.57 4.30
C ASP A 107 -2.73 -28.66 3.80
N ASN A 108 -2.95 -28.30 2.53
CA ASN A 108 -4.25 -28.30 1.85
C ASN A 108 -5.32 -27.34 2.38
N GLN A 109 -4.99 -26.44 3.32
CA GLN A 109 -5.89 -25.37 3.74
C GLN A 109 -5.54 -24.07 3.02
N LYS A 110 -6.59 -23.28 2.69
CA LYS A 110 -6.47 -21.96 2.07
C LYS A 110 -7.09 -20.93 3.01
N ASN A 111 -6.29 -20.44 3.94
CA ASN A 111 -6.73 -19.40 4.85
C ASN A 111 -6.57 -18.04 4.18
N VAL A 112 -7.56 -17.17 4.35
CA VAL A 112 -7.58 -15.84 3.74
C VAL A 112 -7.40 -14.80 4.83
N GLN A 113 -6.40 -13.95 4.66
CA GLN A 113 -6.17 -12.80 5.52
C GLN A 113 -6.35 -11.53 4.73
N THR A 114 -7.13 -10.60 5.28
CA THR A 114 -7.36 -9.29 4.68
C THR A 114 -7.02 -8.19 5.66
N PHE A 115 -6.47 -7.10 5.18
CA PHE A 115 -6.28 -5.87 5.96
C PHE A 115 -6.20 -4.67 5.04
N SER A 116 -6.50 -3.52 5.59
CA SER A 116 -6.41 -2.23 4.91
C SER A 116 -5.25 -1.41 5.48
N SER A 117 -4.75 -0.46 4.69
CA SER A 117 -3.71 0.45 5.14
C SER A 117 -3.97 1.86 4.66
N LEU A 118 -3.71 2.83 5.53
CA LEU A 118 -3.51 4.22 5.11
C LEU A 118 -2.05 4.38 4.72
N VAL A 119 -1.79 4.90 3.52
CA VAL A 119 -0.47 4.91 2.91
C VAL A 119 0.01 6.34 2.70
N PHE A 120 1.23 6.62 3.12
CA PHE A 120 1.90 7.91 2.95
C PHE A 120 3.13 7.70 2.05
N PRO A 121 3.00 7.83 0.71
CA PRO A 121 4.14 7.71 -0.18
C PRO A 121 5.00 8.97 -0.20
N LEU A 122 6.31 8.76 -0.13
CA LEU A 122 7.33 9.76 -0.43
C LEU A 122 8.16 9.23 -1.58
N SER A 123 8.20 9.96 -2.70
CA SER A 123 8.84 9.50 -3.92
C SER A 123 9.78 10.54 -4.52
N PHE A 124 10.87 10.06 -5.10
CA PHE A 124 11.65 10.77 -6.08
C PHE A 124 11.13 10.42 -7.47
N ARG A 125 10.88 11.44 -8.29
CA ARG A 125 10.16 11.31 -9.56
C ARG A 125 11.00 11.87 -10.70
N PHE A 126 11.33 11.00 -11.64
CA PHE A 126 11.96 11.35 -12.90
C PHE A 126 10.97 11.16 -14.04
N ARG A 127 10.88 12.14 -14.92
CA ARG A 127 10.04 12.10 -16.11
C ARG A 127 10.67 12.83 -17.27
N SER A 128 10.50 12.32 -18.48
CA SER A 128 10.97 12.97 -19.70
C SER A 128 9.93 13.97 -20.26
N ALA A 129 9.10 14.54 -19.37
CA ALA A 129 8.05 15.49 -19.72
C ALA A 129 8.64 16.85 -20.12
N THR A 130 7.95 17.52 -21.05
CA THR A 130 8.12 18.95 -21.32
C THR A 130 6.76 19.62 -21.27
N PRO A 131 6.67 20.95 -21.07
CA PRO A 131 5.37 21.65 -21.04
C PRO A 131 4.49 21.47 -22.28
N VAL A 132 5.09 21.04 -23.39
CA VAL A 132 4.42 20.87 -24.70
C VAL A 132 4.14 19.40 -25.00
N ARG A 133 4.84 18.45 -24.35
CA ARG A 133 4.74 17.02 -24.65
C ARG A 133 4.05 16.29 -23.51
N THR A 134 2.89 15.71 -23.79
CA THR A 134 2.08 14.95 -22.83
C THR A 134 2.47 13.47 -22.76
N ASP A 135 3.15 12.94 -23.78
CA ASP A 135 3.56 11.53 -23.85
C ASP A 135 5.03 11.39 -23.44
N PHE A 136 5.31 10.76 -22.31
CA PHE A 136 6.65 10.68 -21.76
C PHE A 136 6.86 9.45 -20.86
N TRP A 137 8.13 9.09 -20.69
CA TRP A 137 8.57 8.07 -19.76
C TRP A 137 8.56 8.61 -18.33
N ARG A 138 8.15 7.74 -17.41
CA ARG A 138 8.16 7.99 -15.97
C ARG A 138 8.96 6.91 -15.25
N VAL A 139 9.78 7.34 -14.28
CA VAL A 139 10.44 6.45 -13.31
C VAL A 139 10.27 7.09 -11.95
N TYR A 140 9.50 6.46 -11.08
CA TYR A 140 9.23 6.95 -9.73
C TYR A 140 9.66 5.90 -8.73
N GLY A 141 10.41 6.30 -7.71
CA GLY A 141 10.85 5.41 -6.66
C GLY A 141 10.89 6.11 -5.31
N GLY A 142 10.74 5.34 -4.25
CA GLY A 142 10.74 5.94 -2.92
C GLY A 142 10.31 4.98 -1.82
N LEU A 143 9.81 5.58 -0.75
CA LEU A 143 9.36 4.89 0.44
C LEU A 143 7.87 5.14 0.66
N LYS A 144 7.21 4.18 1.27
CA LYS A 144 5.84 4.30 1.76
C LYS A 144 5.81 3.99 3.25
N TYR A 145 5.21 4.86 4.03
CA TYR A 145 4.81 4.55 5.39
C TYR A 145 3.35 4.12 5.39
N LYS A 146 3.02 3.05 6.12
CA LYS A 146 1.71 2.42 6.12
C LYS A 146 1.18 2.25 7.53
N LEU A 147 -0.06 2.65 7.74
CA LEU A 147 -0.84 2.37 8.94
C LEU A 147 -1.87 1.29 8.64
N ASN A 148 -1.63 0.08 9.12
CA ASN A 148 -2.49 -1.07 8.88
C ASN A 148 -3.65 -1.10 9.89
N PHE A 149 -4.84 -1.42 9.41
CA PHE A 149 -6.06 -1.52 10.22
C PHE A 149 -7.07 -2.50 9.62
N GLY A 150 -8.11 -2.84 10.40
CA GLY A 150 -9.21 -3.66 9.94
C GLY A 150 -8.79 -5.07 9.52
N ALA A 151 -7.74 -5.61 10.15
CA ALA A 151 -7.23 -6.93 9.81
C ALA A 151 -8.22 -8.03 10.23
N LYS A 152 -8.55 -8.92 9.28
CA LYS A 152 -9.44 -10.07 9.47
C LYS A 152 -8.76 -11.34 9.00
N PHE A 153 -9.01 -12.41 9.72
CA PHE A 153 -8.60 -13.75 9.35
C PHE A 153 -9.84 -14.60 9.06
N ASN A 154 -9.87 -15.19 7.88
CA ASN A 154 -10.92 -16.09 7.43
C ASN A 154 -10.30 -17.50 7.30
N PRO A 155 -10.47 -18.36 8.31
CA PRO A 155 -9.95 -19.72 8.27
C PRO A 155 -10.68 -20.54 7.23
N PHE A 156 -10.04 -21.61 6.76
CA PHE A 156 -10.65 -22.57 5.83
C PHE A 156 -11.88 -23.26 6.45
N TYR A 157 -11.84 -23.51 7.76
CA TYR A 157 -12.97 -24.00 8.55
C TYR A 157 -13.28 -23.00 9.68
N GLY A 158 -14.54 -22.71 9.89
CA GLY A 158 -15.02 -21.86 10.99
C GLY A 158 -15.36 -20.44 10.54
N SER A 159 -15.60 -19.58 11.51
CA SER A 159 -16.01 -18.19 11.29
C SER A 159 -14.80 -17.25 11.21
N SER A 160 -14.95 -16.16 10.45
CA SER A 160 -13.94 -15.10 10.39
C SER A 160 -13.84 -14.35 11.71
N PHE A 161 -12.63 -13.92 12.06
CA PHE A 161 -12.38 -13.14 13.26
C PHE A 161 -11.35 -12.02 13.00
N GLN A 162 -11.27 -11.07 13.92
CA GLN A 162 -10.32 -9.99 13.84
C GLN A 162 -8.90 -10.48 14.14
N ASN A 163 -7.94 -10.12 13.27
CA ASN A 163 -6.56 -10.53 13.42
C ASN A 163 -5.72 -9.41 14.06
N TYR A 164 -5.47 -9.49 15.34
CA TYR A 164 -4.68 -8.51 16.11
C TYR A 164 -3.17 -8.68 15.96
N TYR A 165 -2.71 -9.73 15.28
CA TYR A 165 -1.29 -10.07 15.11
C TYR A 165 -0.65 -9.34 13.94
N ILE A 166 -1.43 -8.64 13.12
CA ILE A 166 -0.90 -7.79 12.06
C ILE A 166 -0.22 -6.56 12.66
N ARG A 167 0.98 -6.26 12.17
CA ARG A 167 1.73 -5.06 12.54
C ARG A 167 0.97 -3.82 12.10
N GLU A 168 0.76 -2.88 13.02
CA GLU A 168 0.01 -1.64 12.75
C GLU A 168 0.81 -0.68 11.88
N ASN A 169 2.12 -0.56 12.15
CA ASN A 169 3.03 0.34 11.42
C ASN A 169 3.96 -0.46 10.52
N ASN A 170 4.00 -0.14 9.25
CA ASN A 170 4.87 -0.79 8.29
C ASN A 170 5.53 0.25 7.37
N ALA A 171 6.66 -0.13 6.77
CA ALA A 171 7.33 0.64 5.75
C ALA A 171 7.59 -0.24 4.53
N ALA A 172 7.57 0.36 3.34
CA ALA A 172 7.89 -0.32 2.10
C ALA A 172 8.75 0.57 1.21
N ALA A 173 9.62 -0.05 0.41
CA ALA A 173 10.27 0.59 -0.72
C ALA A 173 9.49 0.26 -2.00
N PHE A 174 9.40 1.21 -2.93
CA PHE A 174 8.72 0.97 -4.20
C PHE A 174 9.45 1.58 -5.38
N LEU A 175 9.20 1.00 -6.54
CA LEU A 175 9.65 1.48 -7.84
C LEU A 175 8.50 1.33 -8.84
N SER A 176 8.26 2.35 -9.66
CA SER A 176 7.39 2.25 -10.82
C SER A 176 8.08 2.83 -12.04
N MET A 177 7.86 2.20 -13.19
CA MET A 177 8.41 2.63 -14.46
C MET A 177 7.41 2.36 -15.58
N GLY A 178 7.26 3.32 -16.47
CA GLY A 178 6.38 3.15 -17.61
C GLY A 178 6.27 4.38 -18.51
N PHE A 179 5.31 4.30 -19.40
CA PHE A 179 5.04 5.33 -20.39
C PHE A 179 3.62 5.87 -20.18
N ASN A 180 3.51 7.19 -20.09
CA ASN A 180 2.25 7.88 -19.90
C ASN A 180 1.49 7.35 -18.67
N THR A 181 0.24 6.93 -18.83
CA THR A 181 -0.61 6.43 -17.73
C THR A 181 -0.21 5.04 -17.25
N TRP A 182 0.36 4.19 -18.11
CA TRP A 182 0.64 2.78 -17.83
C TRP A 182 2.04 2.58 -17.27
N ASN A 183 2.13 2.06 -16.06
CA ASN A 183 3.42 1.79 -15.43
C ASN A 183 3.44 0.41 -14.77
N ILE A 184 4.57 -0.27 -14.86
CA ILE A 184 4.88 -1.44 -14.06
C ILE A 184 5.23 -0.96 -12.65
N PHE A 185 4.78 -1.69 -11.64
CA PHE A 185 4.92 -1.34 -10.24
C PHE A 185 5.52 -2.51 -9.46
N LEU A 186 6.51 -2.20 -8.66
CA LEU A 186 7.17 -3.10 -7.73
C LEU A 186 7.18 -2.44 -6.33
N GLU A 187 6.78 -3.19 -5.30
CA GLU A 187 6.84 -2.73 -3.91
C GLU A 187 7.29 -3.86 -3.01
N TYR A 188 8.21 -3.57 -2.10
CA TYR A 188 8.75 -4.50 -1.13
C TYR A 188 8.54 -3.96 0.28
N ASP A 189 7.84 -4.74 1.13
CA ASP A 189 7.65 -4.40 2.53
C ASP A 189 8.97 -4.60 3.30
N LEU A 190 9.46 -3.55 3.96
CA LEU A 190 10.73 -3.56 4.69
C LEU A 190 10.62 -4.25 6.05
N ASN A 191 9.40 -4.31 6.59
CA ASN A 191 9.11 -4.96 7.86
C ASN A 191 8.22 -6.17 7.64
N PRO A 192 8.33 -7.22 8.47
CA PRO A 192 7.40 -8.34 8.48
C PRO A 192 5.97 -7.89 8.77
N ILE A 193 5.02 -8.60 8.16
CA ILE A 193 3.58 -8.30 8.29
C ILE A 193 3.10 -8.52 9.72
N TYR A 194 3.63 -9.53 10.42
CA TYR A 194 3.22 -9.88 11.78
C TYR A 194 4.00 -9.11 12.84
N LYS A 195 3.43 -8.99 14.03
CA LYS A 195 4.07 -8.41 15.22
C LYS A 195 5.18 -9.34 15.73
N PRO A 196 6.24 -8.81 16.38
CA PRO A 196 7.37 -9.60 16.82
C PRO A 196 7.06 -10.66 17.89
N ASP A 197 5.98 -10.47 18.63
CA ASP A 197 5.47 -11.37 19.67
C ASP A 197 4.67 -12.56 19.11
N THR A 198 4.48 -12.59 17.79
CA THR A 198 3.80 -13.69 17.11
C THR A 198 4.74 -14.90 16.97
N GLN A 199 4.30 -16.08 17.40
CA GLN A 199 5.10 -17.31 17.33
C GLN A 199 4.40 -18.39 16.53
N LEU A 200 5.17 -19.13 15.73
CA LEU A 200 4.73 -20.41 15.17
C LEU A 200 4.73 -21.49 16.24
N SER A 201 3.95 -22.53 16.05
CA SER A 201 3.96 -23.74 16.92
C SER A 201 5.35 -24.38 17.03
N SER A 202 6.23 -24.13 16.04
CA SER A 202 7.65 -24.51 16.05
C SER A 202 8.54 -23.60 16.89
N GLY A 203 7.99 -22.54 17.52
CA GLY A 203 8.75 -21.54 18.30
C GLY A 203 9.38 -20.43 17.49
N ASN A 204 9.33 -20.49 16.16
CA ASN A 204 9.91 -19.48 15.29
C ASN A 204 8.95 -18.31 15.03
N TYR A 205 9.51 -17.11 14.81
CA TYR A 205 8.74 -15.94 14.38
C TYR A 205 8.45 -15.98 12.87
N PRO A 206 7.19 -15.81 12.42
CA PRO A 206 6.85 -15.79 11.00
C PRO A 206 7.23 -14.45 10.36
N LYS A 207 8.48 -14.31 9.94
CA LYS A 207 9.00 -13.10 9.29
C LYS A 207 8.53 -12.98 7.83
N LEU A 208 7.25 -13.00 7.55
CA LEU A 208 6.73 -12.86 6.21
C LEU A 208 6.75 -11.39 5.75
N GLN A 209 7.49 -11.12 4.67
CA GLN A 209 7.54 -9.82 4.00
C GLN A 209 6.89 -9.92 2.63
N SER A 210 6.15 -8.90 2.21
CA SER A 210 5.46 -8.91 0.92
C SER A 210 6.31 -8.27 -0.17
N LEU A 211 6.39 -8.95 -1.30
CA LEU A 211 6.77 -8.39 -2.59
C LEU A 211 5.50 -8.24 -3.44
N LYS A 212 5.20 -7.04 -3.89
CA LYS A 212 4.06 -6.73 -4.75
C LYS A 212 4.54 -6.36 -6.14
N VAL A 213 3.99 -7.02 -7.15
CA VAL A 213 4.34 -6.81 -8.57
C VAL A 213 3.05 -6.62 -9.34
N GLY A 214 2.92 -5.54 -10.08
CA GLY A 214 1.69 -5.23 -10.80
C GLY A 214 1.75 -4.00 -11.68
N LEU A 215 0.60 -3.41 -11.89
CA LEU A 215 0.42 -2.20 -12.69
C LEU A 215 -0.03 -1.05 -11.81
N ILE A 216 0.43 0.15 -12.12
CA ILE A 216 -0.02 1.39 -11.53
C ILE A 216 -0.33 2.40 -12.64
N PHE A 217 -1.48 3.04 -12.50
CA PHE A 217 -2.02 4.04 -13.41
C PHE A 217 -1.95 5.40 -12.73
N TYR A 218 -1.28 6.36 -13.35
CA TYR A 218 -1.27 7.74 -12.91
C TYR A 218 -2.20 8.56 -13.79
N ILE A 219 -3.16 9.22 -13.15
CA ILE A 219 -4.21 10.02 -13.78
C ILE A 219 -4.04 11.45 -13.29
N LEU A 220 -3.98 12.39 -14.22
CA LEU A 220 -3.86 13.84 -13.99
C LEU A 220 -5.23 14.45 -13.66
#